data_473a0805bea63949d49c2b696fd27fd0
#
_entry.id   473a0805bea63949d49c2b696fd27fd0
#
_cell.length_a   1.000
_cell.length_b   1.000
_cell.length_c   1.000
_cell.angle_alpha   90.00
_cell.angle_beta   90.00
_cell.angle_gamma   90.00
#
_symmetry.space_group_name_H-M   'P 1'
#
loop_
_entity.id
_entity.type
_entity.pdbx_description
1 polymer ?
#
loop_
_entity_poly.entity_id
_entity_poly.type
_entity_poly.pdbx_seq_one_letter_code
_entity_poly.pdbx_strand_id
1 'polypeptide(L)'
;LLGSIISSDFDKENYKGTTVETLENPTNNWFIPKAKQNITQWMNEKGNGHLYKQPLYIGKATWALIYKDANAATPLYQLKYKVLFYKRPESGNMFSAFTVAECTPTPVEAPLSDWNANNYKKVISETEKYMNSCLLELNNQLPRLLKQ
;
A
#
# COMPACT_ATOMS: atom_id res chain seq x y z
N LEU A 1 6.59 -9.44 20.76
CA LEU A 1 5.75 -9.66 19.58
C LEU A 1 4.72 -8.55 19.43
N LEU A 2 4.28 -8.31 18.21
CA LEU A 2 3.19 -7.38 17.91
C LEU A 2 1.87 -8.03 18.30
N GLY A 3 1.00 -7.30 19.04
CA GLY A 3 -0.31 -7.81 19.43
C GLY A 3 -1.22 -8.08 18.24
N SER A 4 -1.17 -7.21 17.21
CA SER A 4 -1.91 -7.43 15.98
C SER A 4 -1.36 -6.61 14.82
N ILE A 5 -1.51 -7.17 13.61
CA ILE A 5 -1.34 -6.46 12.35
C ILE A 5 -2.70 -6.48 11.66
N ILE A 6 -3.26 -5.31 11.43
CA ILE A 6 -4.61 -5.15 10.90
C ILE A 6 -4.51 -4.56 9.50
N SER A 7 -5.13 -5.22 8.53
CA SER A 7 -5.31 -4.64 7.19
C SER A 7 -6.73 -4.08 7.05
N SER A 8 -6.85 -2.87 6.55
CA SER A 8 -8.12 -2.18 6.37
C SER A 8 -8.19 -1.49 5.04
N ASP A 9 -9.39 -1.37 4.50
CA ASP A 9 -9.63 -0.52 3.36
C ASP A 9 -9.69 0.93 3.82
N PHE A 10 -8.92 1.77 3.15
CA PHE A 10 -8.80 3.17 3.48
C PHE A 10 -9.25 3.99 2.29
N ASP A 11 -10.56 4.24 2.21
CA ASP A 11 -11.16 4.89 1.06
C ASP A 11 -11.24 6.40 1.30
N LYS A 12 -10.13 7.10 1.08
CA LYS A 12 -10.10 8.56 1.17
C LYS A 12 -10.24 9.25 -0.19
N GLU A 13 -10.08 8.52 -1.27
CA GLU A 13 -10.19 9.08 -2.61
C GLU A 13 -11.33 8.39 -3.34
N ASN A 14 -12.47 9.04 -3.40
CA ASN A 14 -13.63 8.56 -4.16
C ASN A 14 -13.44 8.87 -5.64
N TYR A 15 -12.90 7.92 -6.39
CA TYR A 15 -12.88 8.01 -7.84
C TYR A 15 -14.17 7.43 -8.41
N LYS A 16 -14.88 8.23 -9.21
CA LYS A 16 -15.98 7.73 -10.01
C LYS A 16 -15.41 6.95 -11.18
N GLY A 17 -15.76 5.69 -11.29
CA GLY A 17 -15.22 4.86 -12.36
C GLY A 17 -15.94 3.53 -12.47
N THR A 18 -15.45 2.71 -13.39
CA THR A 18 -15.96 1.37 -13.65
C THR A 18 -15.06 0.35 -12.96
N THR A 19 -15.67 -0.56 -12.22
CA THR A 19 -14.94 -1.70 -11.63
C THR A 19 -14.63 -2.73 -12.72
N VAL A 20 -13.37 -3.16 -12.79
CA VAL A 20 -12.96 -4.27 -13.64
C VAL A 20 -13.03 -5.55 -12.81
N GLU A 21 -14.14 -6.26 -12.89
CA GLU A 21 -14.42 -7.42 -12.03
C GLU A 21 -13.49 -8.61 -12.27
N THR A 22 -12.93 -8.73 -13.47
CA THR A 22 -11.99 -9.81 -13.81
C THR A 22 -10.59 -9.58 -13.24
N LEU A 23 -10.34 -8.40 -12.68
CA LEU A 23 -9.03 -7.99 -12.19
C LEU A 23 -9.03 -7.98 -10.66
N GLU A 24 -8.41 -8.99 -10.08
CA GLU A 24 -8.28 -9.11 -8.64
C GLU A 24 -7.19 -8.17 -8.11
N ASN A 25 -7.47 -7.49 -6.99
CA ASN A 25 -6.50 -6.59 -6.38
C ASN A 25 -5.38 -7.41 -5.70
N PRO A 26 -4.15 -7.38 -6.22
CA PRO A 26 -3.06 -8.18 -5.68
C PRO A 26 -2.57 -7.69 -4.32
N THR A 27 -3.00 -6.54 -3.85
CA THR A 27 -2.64 -6.03 -2.52
C THR A 27 -3.07 -7.01 -1.42
N ASN A 28 -4.27 -7.55 -1.52
CA ASN A 28 -4.80 -8.48 -0.52
C ASN A 28 -4.06 -9.83 -0.53
N ASN A 29 -3.80 -10.36 -1.71
CA ASN A 29 -3.34 -11.74 -1.87
C ASN A 29 -1.82 -11.86 -1.91
N TRP A 30 -1.14 -10.80 -2.29
CA TRP A 30 0.31 -10.83 -2.45
C TRP A 30 1.02 -9.85 -1.50
N PHE A 31 0.63 -8.58 -1.50
CA PHE A 31 1.34 -7.53 -0.75
C PHE A 31 1.17 -7.70 0.76
N ILE A 32 -0.07 -7.84 1.25
CA ILE A 32 -0.35 -7.93 2.69
C ILE A 32 0.37 -9.11 3.36
N PRO A 33 0.34 -10.32 2.80
CA PRO A 33 1.09 -11.43 3.39
C PRO A 33 2.59 -11.18 3.46
N LYS A 34 3.19 -10.59 2.42
CA LYS A 34 4.61 -10.25 2.40
C LYS A 34 4.97 -9.14 3.38
N ALA A 35 4.13 -8.12 3.48
CA ALA A 35 4.31 -7.05 4.45
C ALA A 35 4.29 -7.60 5.89
N LYS A 36 3.34 -8.47 6.20
CA LYS A 36 3.26 -9.13 7.51
C LYS A 36 4.50 -9.98 7.80
N GLN A 37 4.98 -10.70 6.80
CA GLN A 37 6.20 -11.50 6.92
C GLN A 37 7.42 -10.61 7.21
N ASN A 38 7.58 -9.50 6.50
CA ASN A 38 8.68 -8.56 6.70
C ASN A 38 8.64 -7.93 8.10
N ILE A 39 7.45 -7.55 8.56
CA ILE A 39 7.26 -6.99 9.91
C ILE A 39 7.65 -8.03 10.97
N THR A 40 7.17 -9.24 10.83
CA THR A 40 7.47 -10.34 11.77
C THR A 40 8.97 -10.64 11.79
N GLN A 41 9.60 -10.70 10.63
CA GLN A 41 11.04 -10.91 10.53
C GLN A 41 11.82 -9.80 11.22
N TRP A 42 11.45 -8.55 10.99
CA TRP A 42 12.11 -7.41 11.64
C TRP A 42 11.99 -7.49 13.17
N MET A 43 10.80 -7.81 13.68
CA MET A 43 10.60 -7.96 15.11
C MET A 43 11.46 -9.08 15.70
N ASN A 44 11.58 -10.21 15.01
CA ASN A 44 12.42 -11.32 15.46
C ASN A 44 13.90 -10.96 15.45
N GLU A 45 14.35 -10.20 14.48
CA GLU A 45 15.78 -9.84 14.35
C GLU A 45 16.17 -8.63 15.19
N LYS A 46 15.29 -7.64 15.32
CA LYS A 46 15.60 -6.32 15.91
C LYS A 46 14.68 -5.90 17.04
N GLY A 47 13.65 -6.65 17.32
CA GLY A 47 12.67 -6.30 18.37
C GLY A 47 13.12 -6.60 19.79
N ASN A 48 14.19 -7.36 19.98
CA ASN A 48 14.74 -7.70 21.29
C ASN A 48 13.73 -8.29 22.27
N GLY A 49 12.75 -9.06 21.77
CA GLY A 49 11.72 -9.67 22.60
C GLY A 49 10.65 -8.72 23.12
N HIS A 50 10.63 -7.46 22.66
CA HIS A 50 9.62 -6.51 23.06
C HIS A 50 8.21 -7.00 22.71
N LEU A 51 7.28 -6.91 23.65
CA LEU A 51 5.87 -7.24 23.45
C LEU A 51 5.11 -5.96 23.11
N TYR A 52 4.79 -5.79 21.82
CA TYR A 52 4.10 -4.60 21.33
C TYR A 52 2.64 -4.57 21.79
N LYS A 53 2.22 -3.43 22.34
CA LYS A 53 0.87 -3.21 22.84
C LYS A 53 -0.04 -2.56 21.82
N GLN A 54 0.51 -1.74 20.92
CA GLN A 54 -0.27 -1.02 19.94
C GLN A 54 -0.28 -1.77 18.62
N PRO A 55 -1.45 -1.98 17.99
CA PRO A 55 -1.52 -2.66 16.69
C PRO A 55 -0.89 -1.81 15.59
N LEU A 56 -0.30 -2.49 14.59
CA LEU A 56 0.13 -1.88 13.35
C LEU A 56 -0.95 -2.10 12.30
N TYR A 57 -1.36 -1.01 11.66
CA TYR A 57 -2.38 -1.03 10.63
C TYR A 57 -1.74 -0.91 9.24
N ILE A 58 -2.26 -1.69 8.31
CA ILE A 58 -1.92 -1.58 6.88
C ILE A 58 -3.18 -1.14 6.16
N GLY A 59 -3.20 0.12 5.69
CA GLY A 59 -4.32 0.72 4.99
C GLY A 59 -4.15 0.63 3.47
N LYS A 60 -5.14 0.09 2.78
CA LYS A 60 -5.19 0.00 1.32
C LYS A 60 -5.95 1.21 0.81
N ALA A 61 -5.22 2.25 0.38
CA ALA A 61 -5.81 3.55 0.10
C ALA A 61 -6.24 3.74 -1.35
N THR A 62 -5.44 3.29 -2.33
CA THR A 62 -5.71 3.57 -3.75
C THR A 62 -5.14 2.48 -4.64
N TRP A 63 -5.93 2.04 -5.59
CA TRP A 63 -5.51 1.26 -6.75
C TRP A 63 -6.46 1.56 -7.89
N ALA A 64 -6.05 2.43 -8.82
CA ALA A 64 -6.95 2.92 -9.87
C ALA A 64 -6.19 3.44 -11.09
N LEU A 65 -6.79 3.28 -12.27
CA LEU A 65 -6.41 4.00 -13.47
C LEU A 65 -7.18 5.30 -13.53
N ILE A 66 -6.46 6.41 -13.53
CA ILE A 66 -7.03 7.75 -13.49
C ILE A 66 -6.67 8.51 -14.77
N TYR A 67 -7.67 9.13 -15.35
CA TYR A 67 -7.51 10.00 -16.51
C TYR A 67 -6.66 11.23 -16.13
N LYS A 68 -5.59 11.45 -16.88
CA LYS A 68 -4.64 12.52 -16.53
C LYS A 68 -4.96 13.84 -17.23
N ASP A 69 -5.24 13.80 -18.52
CA ASP A 69 -5.38 15.01 -19.34
C ASP A 69 -6.49 14.84 -20.37
N ALA A 70 -7.59 15.56 -20.15
CA ALA A 70 -8.75 15.56 -21.04
C ALA A 70 -8.51 16.25 -22.37
N ASN A 71 -7.48 17.10 -22.46
CA ASN A 71 -7.22 17.95 -23.63
C ASN A 71 -6.08 17.42 -24.50
N ALA A 72 -5.43 16.31 -24.13
CA ALA A 72 -4.39 15.70 -24.93
C ALA A 72 -4.95 15.06 -26.20
N ALA A 73 -4.21 15.11 -27.30
CA ALA A 73 -4.58 14.44 -28.54
C ALA A 73 -4.69 12.93 -28.37
N THR A 74 -3.86 12.35 -27.52
CA THR A 74 -3.95 10.97 -27.08
C THR A 74 -4.13 10.96 -25.56
N PRO A 75 -5.33 10.62 -25.06
CA PRO A 75 -5.57 10.62 -23.61
C PRO A 75 -4.66 9.65 -22.87
N LEU A 76 -4.02 10.16 -21.82
CA LEU A 76 -3.18 9.35 -20.94
C LEU A 76 -3.92 9.02 -19.66
N TYR A 77 -3.72 7.81 -19.17
CA TYR A 77 -4.18 7.35 -17.88
C TYR A 77 -2.98 7.06 -16.99
N GLN A 78 -3.10 7.40 -15.73
CA GLN A 78 -2.10 7.09 -14.69
C GLN A 78 -2.57 5.91 -13.87
N LEU A 79 -1.68 4.96 -13.62
CA LEU A 79 -1.94 3.93 -12.62
C LEU A 79 -1.50 4.45 -11.26
N LYS A 80 -2.46 4.74 -10.40
CA LYS A 80 -2.22 5.22 -9.05
C LYS A 80 -2.29 4.07 -8.05
N TYR A 81 -1.37 4.10 -7.11
CA TYR A 81 -1.27 3.13 -6.02
C TYR A 81 -0.86 3.84 -4.73
N LYS A 82 -1.52 3.48 -3.63
CA LYS A 82 -1.17 4.00 -2.31
C LYS A 82 -1.49 2.97 -1.25
N VAL A 83 -0.53 2.74 -0.37
CA VAL A 83 -0.71 2.00 0.88
C VAL A 83 -0.20 2.84 2.04
N LEU A 84 -0.82 2.67 3.19
CA LEU A 84 -0.46 3.36 4.42
C LEU A 84 -0.11 2.35 5.49
N PHE A 85 0.90 2.68 6.29
CA PHE A 85 1.25 1.94 7.49
C PHE A 85 1.14 2.90 8.66
N TYR A 86 0.40 2.53 9.70
CA TYR A 86 0.23 3.43 10.81
C TYR A 86 0.08 2.68 12.13
N LYS A 87 0.63 3.27 13.17
CA LYS A 87 0.66 2.70 14.49
C LYS A 87 0.77 3.82 15.53
N ARG A 88 0.08 3.68 16.65
CA ARG A 88 0.29 4.59 17.78
C ARG A 88 1.63 4.30 18.46
N PRO A 89 2.27 5.31 19.07
CA PRO A 89 3.44 5.09 19.91
C PRO A 89 3.13 4.07 21.02
N GLU A 90 4.12 3.26 21.37
CA GLU A 90 3.94 2.23 22.40
C GLU A 90 3.53 2.79 23.76
N SER A 91 3.99 3.99 24.10
CA SER A 91 3.60 4.70 25.32
C SER A 91 2.24 5.39 25.22
N GLY A 92 1.60 5.33 24.05
CA GLY A 92 0.36 6.03 23.78
C GLY A 92 -0.89 5.22 24.15
N ASN A 93 -2.04 5.84 23.93
CA ASN A 93 -3.36 5.27 24.13
C ASN A 93 -4.27 5.59 22.92
N MET A 94 -5.56 5.28 23.04
CA MET A 94 -6.53 5.49 21.97
C MET A 94 -6.66 6.94 21.51
N PHE A 95 -6.21 7.92 22.30
CA PHE A 95 -6.23 9.34 21.93
C PHE A 95 -4.91 9.84 21.35
N SER A 96 -3.87 9.02 21.34
CA SER A 96 -2.58 9.38 20.78
C SER A 96 -2.61 9.41 19.27
N ALA A 97 -1.90 10.36 18.67
CA ALA A 97 -1.74 10.44 17.24
C ALA A 97 -0.99 9.22 16.69
N PHE A 98 -1.33 8.81 15.48
CA PHE A 98 -0.62 7.75 14.78
C PHE A 98 0.71 8.25 14.22
N THR A 99 1.71 7.38 14.29
CA THR A 99 2.89 7.47 13.42
C THR A 99 2.49 6.86 12.09
N VAL A 100 2.63 7.60 10.99
CA VAL A 100 2.18 7.20 9.67
C VAL A 100 3.36 7.12 8.71
N ALA A 101 3.40 6.05 7.93
CA ALA A 101 4.26 5.91 6.77
C ALA A 101 3.38 5.69 5.54
N GLU A 102 3.63 6.46 4.49
CA GLU A 102 2.86 6.39 3.24
C GLU A 102 3.77 5.91 2.12
N CYS A 103 3.29 4.95 1.33
CA CYS A 103 3.93 4.58 0.08
C CYS A 103 3.03 4.94 -1.08
N THR A 104 3.45 5.92 -1.88
CA THR A 104 2.76 6.38 -3.08
C THR A 104 3.77 6.37 -4.22
N PRO A 105 3.92 5.26 -4.96
CA PRO A 105 4.84 5.20 -6.09
C PRO A 105 4.50 6.25 -7.15
N THR A 106 5.51 6.74 -7.86
CA THR A 106 5.31 7.66 -8.98
C THR A 106 4.44 6.99 -10.04
N PRO A 107 3.30 7.59 -10.41
CA PRO A 107 2.38 6.96 -11.34
C PRO A 107 3.01 6.76 -12.73
N VAL A 108 2.82 5.58 -13.28
CA VAL A 108 3.15 5.28 -14.68
C VAL A 108 2.00 5.76 -15.54
N GLU A 109 2.32 6.40 -16.65
CA GLU A 109 1.36 6.98 -17.58
C GLU A 109 1.43 6.25 -18.93
N ALA A 110 0.27 5.96 -19.50
CA ALA A 110 0.15 5.35 -20.82
C ALA A 110 -1.26 5.57 -21.38
N PRO A 111 -1.45 5.43 -22.71
CA PRO A 111 -2.79 5.40 -23.29
C PRO A 111 -3.61 4.23 -22.74
N LEU A 112 -4.93 4.39 -22.68
CA LEU A 112 -5.83 3.34 -22.20
C LEU A 112 -5.67 2.03 -22.98
N SER A 113 -5.41 2.12 -24.30
CA SER A 113 -5.20 0.95 -25.14
C SER A 113 -4.01 0.10 -24.70
N ASP A 114 -2.98 0.70 -24.14
CA ASP A 114 -1.85 -0.04 -23.56
C ASP A 114 -2.24 -0.71 -22.24
N TRP A 115 -3.00 0.01 -21.41
CA TRP A 115 -3.42 -0.51 -20.13
C TRP A 115 -4.38 -1.69 -20.24
N ASN A 116 -5.36 -1.63 -21.14
CA ASN A 116 -6.38 -2.67 -21.27
C ASN A 116 -5.97 -3.84 -22.16
N ALA A 117 -4.86 -3.73 -22.90
CA ALA A 117 -4.37 -4.82 -23.74
C ALA A 117 -4.06 -6.08 -22.90
N ASN A 118 -4.31 -7.25 -23.49
CA ASN A 118 -4.02 -8.56 -22.88
C ASN A 118 -4.58 -8.69 -21.46
N ASN A 119 -5.86 -8.36 -21.27
CA ASN A 119 -6.55 -8.42 -19.99
C ASN A 119 -5.84 -7.64 -18.88
N TYR A 120 -5.47 -6.39 -19.18
CA TYR A 120 -4.81 -5.50 -18.22
C TYR A 120 -3.44 -6.00 -17.72
N LYS A 121 -2.72 -6.72 -18.56
CA LYS A 121 -1.39 -7.25 -18.21
C LYS A 121 -0.44 -6.16 -17.70
N LYS A 122 -0.47 -4.98 -18.34
CA LYS A 122 0.37 -3.85 -17.91
C LYS A 122 -0.01 -3.34 -16.51
N VAL A 123 -1.29 -3.32 -16.18
CA VAL A 123 -1.74 -2.97 -14.82
C VAL A 123 -1.12 -3.91 -13.80
N ILE A 124 -1.18 -5.22 -14.05
CA ILE A 124 -0.63 -6.22 -13.14
C ILE A 124 0.88 -6.05 -13.00
N SER A 125 1.61 -5.94 -14.10
CA SER A 125 3.08 -5.85 -14.05
C SER A 125 3.58 -4.56 -13.36
N GLU A 126 2.94 -3.42 -13.62
CA GLU A 126 3.30 -2.17 -12.96
C GLU A 126 2.88 -2.17 -11.48
N THR A 127 1.75 -2.79 -11.14
CA THR A 127 1.33 -2.94 -9.75
C THR A 127 2.33 -3.80 -8.96
N GLU A 128 2.87 -4.86 -9.54
CA GLU A 128 3.91 -5.67 -8.90
C GLU A 128 5.15 -4.83 -8.59
N LYS A 129 5.57 -3.98 -9.52
CA LYS A 129 6.71 -3.06 -9.30
C LYS A 129 6.41 -2.09 -8.15
N TYR A 130 5.19 -1.53 -8.11
CA TYR A 130 4.76 -0.64 -7.04
C TYR A 130 4.79 -1.34 -5.68
N MET A 131 4.23 -2.55 -5.63
CA MET A 131 4.19 -3.32 -4.39
C MET A 131 5.59 -3.69 -3.89
N ASN A 132 6.50 -4.08 -4.79
CA ASN A 132 7.89 -4.34 -4.43
C ASN A 132 8.57 -3.08 -3.86
N SER A 133 8.35 -1.92 -4.48
CA SER A 133 8.90 -0.67 -3.97
C SER A 133 8.29 -0.29 -2.62
N CYS A 134 7.01 -0.56 -2.40
CA CYS A 134 6.35 -0.31 -1.13
C CYS A 134 6.79 -1.27 -0.01
N LEU A 135 7.20 -2.49 -0.34
CA LEU A 135 7.84 -3.38 0.64
C LEU A 135 9.20 -2.84 1.09
N LEU A 136 9.98 -2.30 0.16
CA LEU A 136 11.26 -1.65 0.51
C LEU A 136 11.03 -0.41 1.39
N GLU A 137 10.04 0.41 1.04
CA GLU A 137 9.68 1.58 1.85
C GLU A 137 9.21 1.17 3.25
N LEU A 138 8.40 0.13 3.34
CA LEU A 138 8.01 -0.42 4.63
C LEU A 138 9.23 -0.80 5.48
N ASN A 139 10.17 -1.55 4.91
CA ASN A 139 11.38 -1.95 5.62
C ASN A 139 12.16 -0.75 6.14
N ASN A 140 12.24 0.33 5.36
CA ASN A 140 12.90 1.57 5.77
C ASN A 140 12.17 2.28 6.91
N GLN A 141 10.86 2.11 7.03
CA GLN A 141 10.03 2.76 8.03
C GLN A 141 9.81 1.95 9.30
N LEU A 142 10.16 0.66 9.30
CA LEU A 142 9.94 -0.20 10.48
C LEU A 142 10.65 0.28 11.74
N PRO A 143 11.89 0.80 11.70
CA PRO A 143 12.51 1.35 12.91
C PRO A 143 11.70 2.49 13.54
N ARG A 144 11.05 3.30 12.73
CA ARG A 144 10.20 4.41 13.20
C ARG A 144 8.83 3.93 13.65
N LEU A 145 8.19 3.06 12.88
CA LEU A 145 6.87 2.52 13.20
C LEU A 145 6.88 1.63 14.44
N LEU A 146 7.91 0.81 14.57
CA LEU A 146 8.05 -0.18 15.65
C LEU A 146 8.99 0.29 16.75
N LYS A 147 9.15 1.60 16.92
CA LYS A 147 9.90 2.20 18.02
C LYS A 147 9.31 1.76 19.35
N GLN A 148 10.18 1.31 20.24
CA GLN A 148 9.83 0.81 21.57
C GLN A 148 9.70 1.91 22.60
#